data_a66b7e30e5df2d46ec56b7c3cbb6e36a
#
_entry.id   a66b7e30e5df2d46ec56b7c3cbb6e36a
#
_cell.length_a   1.000
_cell.length_b   1.000
_cell.length_c   1.000
_cell.angle_alpha   90.00
_cell.angle_beta   90.00
_cell.angle_gamma   90.00
#
_symmetry.space_group_name_H-M   'P 1'
#
loop_
_entity.id
_entity.type
_entity.pdbx_description
1 polymer ?
#
loop_
_entity_poly.entity_id
_entity_poly.type
_entity_poly.pdbx_seq_one_letter_code
_entity_poly.pdbx_strand_id
1 'polypeptide(L)'
;MTDSPDYDPALLAWVTPVVAALSAVVPAEQLMLVGALCRDLLHWRYCRGVPPRATNDTDIAVALNNWDHFEAIRASFPSVGSTGHRFLIADRAVDVIPFGEVESPTGTTRHPPGNDLMNVHGFTDATCAPTFSPSPAA
;
A
#
# COMPACT_ATOMS: atom_id res chain seq x y z
N MET A 1 15.72 17.07 23.06
CA MET A 1 14.65 16.09 23.26
C MET A 1 14.59 15.14 22.08
N THR A 2 14.83 13.93 22.37
CA THR A 2 14.77 12.90 21.33
C THR A 2 13.54 12.07 21.55
N ASP A 3 12.60 12.24 20.66
CA ASP A 3 11.47 11.35 20.63
C ASP A 3 11.90 10.07 19.96
N SER A 4 11.56 8.94 20.58
CA SER A 4 11.70 7.68 19.87
C SER A 4 10.82 7.74 18.63
N PRO A 5 11.34 7.32 17.48
CA PRO A 5 10.50 7.31 16.28
C PRO A 5 9.29 6.39 16.50
N ASP A 6 8.13 6.83 16.02
CA ASP A 6 6.91 6.04 16.09
C ASP A 6 6.99 4.77 15.26
N TYR A 7 7.84 4.78 14.24
CA TYR A 7 8.03 3.67 13.33
C TYR A 7 9.52 3.44 13.11
N ASP A 8 9.88 2.21 12.73
CA ASP A 8 11.24 1.87 12.41
C ASP A 8 11.75 2.74 11.26
N PRO A 9 12.80 3.56 11.49
CA PRO A 9 13.31 4.43 10.42
C PRO A 9 13.77 3.67 9.17
N ALA A 10 14.26 2.44 9.32
CA ALA A 10 14.68 1.64 8.18
C ALA A 10 13.50 1.23 7.31
N LEU A 11 12.38 0.86 7.92
CA LEU A 11 11.16 0.53 7.19
C LEU A 11 10.56 1.76 6.52
N LEU A 12 10.57 2.89 7.20
CA LEU A 12 10.11 4.14 6.60
C LEU A 12 10.98 4.54 5.41
N ALA A 13 12.29 4.40 5.53
CA ALA A 13 13.21 4.68 4.43
C ALA A 13 12.97 3.73 3.25
N TRP A 14 12.52 2.51 3.51
CA TRP A 14 12.18 1.56 2.46
C TRP A 14 10.91 1.95 1.71
N VAL A 15 9.86 2.38 2.42
CA VAL A 15 8.55 2.60 1.82
C VAL A 15 8.37 4.03 1.29
N THR A 16 9.06 5.02 1.85
CA THR A 16 8.87 6.42 1.51
C THR A 16 9.08 6.72 0.02
N PRO A 17 10.13 6.20 -0.65
CA PRO A 17 10.30 6.46 -2.08
C PRO A 17 9.17 5.86 -2.93
N VAL A 18 8.62 4.72 -2.51
CA VAL A 18 7.51 4.07 -3.20
C VAL A 18 6.26 4.93 -3.10
N VAL A 19 5.94 5.38 -1.90
CA VAL A 19 4.77 6.23 -1.67
C VAL A 19 4.91 7.55 -2.41
N ALA A 20 6.12 8.14 -2.40
CA ALA A 20 6.36 9.38 -3.13
C ALA A 20 6.14 9.22 -4.64
N ALA A 21 6.63 8.12 -5.22
CA ALA A 21 6.47 7.87 -6.64
C ALA A 21 5.00 7.63 -7.00
N LEU A 22 4.26 6.87 -6.19
CA LEU A 22 2.84 6.63 -6.42
C LEU A 22 2.02 7.90 -6.23
N SER A 23 2.37 8.72 -5.27
CA SER A 23 1.64 9.98 -5.00
C SER A 23 1.75 10.98 -6.14
N ALA A 24 2.74 10.83 -7.00
CA ALA A 24 2.85 11.65 -8.21
C ALA A 24 1.85 11.22 -9.29
N VAL A 25 1.26 10.04 -9.19
CA VAL A 25 0.36 9.46 -10.20
C VAL A 25 -1.08 9.43 -9.70
N VAL A 26 -1.29 9.11 -8.43
CA VAL A 26 -2.62 9.06 -7.82
C VAL A 26 -2.62 9.83 -6.50
N PRO A 27 -3.77 10.37 -6.08
CA PRO A 27 -3.83 11.10 -4.80
C PRO A 27 -3.38 10.24 -3.63
N ALA A 28 -2.58 10.82 -2.74
CA ALA A 28 -2.02 10.10 -1.61
C ALA A 28 -3.09 9.51 -0.69
N GLU A 29 -4.21 10.19 -0.54
CA GLU A 29 -5.31 9.72 0.30
C GLU A 29 -6.00 8.46 -0.24
N GLN A 30 -5.72 8.08 -1.48
CA GLN A 30 -6.21 6.83 -2.06
C GLN A 30 -5.27 5.64 -1.80
N LEU A 31 -4.10 5.89 -1.21
CA LEU A 31 -3.10 4.87 -0.96
C LEU A 31 -3.20 4.35 0.47
N MET A 32 -3.08 3.04 0.64
CA MET A 32 -3.08 2.41 1.95
C MET A 32 -2.00 1.33 1.98
N LEU A 33 -1.07 1.45 2.92
CA LEU A 33 -0.07 0.42 3.10
C LEU A 33 -0.71 -0.80 3.75
N VAL A 34 -0.47 -1.97 3.16
CA VAL A 34 -1.05 -3.23 3.63
C VAL A 34 0.03 -4.31 3.67
N GLY A 35 -0.35 -5.52 4.07
CA GLY A 35 0.51 -6.68 4.01
C GLY A 35 1.59 -6.70 5.09
N ALA A 36 2.66 -7.41 4.82
CA ALA A 36 3.71 -7.69 5.80
C ALA A 36 4.42 -6.42 6.26
N LEU A 37 4.69 -5.49 5.35
CA LEU A 37 5.38 -4.26 5.71
C LEU A 37 4.54 -3.39 6.65
N CYS A 38 3.23 -3.31 6.38
CA CYS A 38 2.32 -2.62 7.28
C CYS A 38 2.32 -3.26 8.66
N ARG A 39 2.23 -4.60 8.70
CA ARG A 39 2.28 -5.34 9.95
C ARG A 39 3.58 -5.07 10.70
N ASP A 40 4.70 -5.03 10.01
CA ASP A 40 6.00 -4.82 10.63
C ASP A 40 6.15 -3.40 11.18
N LEU A 41 5.61 -2.40 10.48
CA LEU A 41 5.58 -1.02 10.99
C LEU A 41 4.75 -0.92 12.25
N LEU A 42 3.57 -1.55 12.27
CA LEU A 42 2.72 -1.56 13.45
C LEU A 42 3.36 -2.35 14.59
N HIS A 43 4.01 -3.45 14.28
CA HIS A 43 4.71 -4.25 15.28
C HIS A 43 5.80 -3.44 15.96
N TRP A 44 6.59 -2.71 15.20
CA TRP A 44 7.61 -1.83 15.76
C TRP A 44 7.01 -0.83 16.74
N ARG A 45 5.88 -0.22 16.33
CA ARG A 45 5.24 0.81 17.15
C ARG A 45 4.75 0.28 18.49
N TYR A 46 4.16 -0.91 18.50
CA TYR A 46 3.50 -1.46 19.67
C TYR A 46 4.32 -2.50 20.42
N CYS A 47 5.33 -3.07 19.81
CA CYS A 47 6.16 -4.13 20.38
C CYS A 47 7.63 -3.76 20.25
N ARG A 48 8.01 -2.63 20.79
CA ARG A 48 9.38 -2.13 20.68
C ARG A 48 10.37 -3.10 21.30
N GLY A 49 11.54 -3.20 20.68
CA GLY A 49 12.59 -4.09 21.13
C GLY A 49 12.56 -5.46 20.49
N VAL A 50 11.51 -5.77 19.72
CA VAL A 50 11.44 -6.99 18.94
C VAL A 50 11.79 -6.66 17.50
N PRO A 51 12.83 -7.28 16.92
CA PRO A 51 13.21 -7.00 15.54
C PRO A 51 12.05 -7.34 14.58
N PRO A 52 11.78 -6.50 13.57
CA PRO A 52 10.81 -6.85 12.56
C PRO A 52 11.35 -8.01 11.73
N ARG A 53 10.43 -8.83 11.20
CA ARG A 53 10.83 -9.86 10.26
C ARG A 53 11.29 -9.20 8.97
N ALA A 54 12.38 -9.72 8.42
CA ALA A 54 12.83 -9.24 7.13
C ALA A 54 11.78 -9.55 6.08
N THR A 55 11.37 -8.54 5.34
CA THR A 55 10.48 -8.70 4.20
C THR A 55 10.96 -7.83 3.07
N ASN A 56 10.91 -8.38 1.86
CA ASN A 56 11.20 -7.62 0.66
C ASN A 56 9.92 -7.27 -0.10
N ASP A 57 8.78 -7.70 0.41
CA ASP A 57 7.50 -7.48 -0.26
C ASP A 57 6.88 -6.19 0.24
N THR A 58 6.47 -5.37 -0.70
CA THR A 58 5.75 -4.13 -0.40
C THR A 58 4.40 -4.21 -1.09
N ASP A 59 3.34 -4.08 -0.31
CA ASP A 59 1.98 -4.12 -0.80
C ASP A 59 1.30 -2.80 -0.52
N ILE A 60 0.79 -2.15 -1.57
CA ILE A 60 0.07 -0.89 -1.46
C ILE A 60 -1.33 -1.10 -2.03
N ALA A 61 -2.33 -0.83 -1.23
CA ALA A 61 -3.71 -0.85 -1.71
C ALA A 61 -4.10 0.54 -2.21
N VAL A 62 -4.87 0.58 -3.29
CA VAL A 62 -5.31 1.83 -3.92
C VAL A 62 -6.83 1.82 -4.01
N ALA A 63 -7.46 2.81 -3.39
CA ALA A 63 -8.91 2.98 -3.47
C ALA A 63 -9.29 3.58 -4.82
N LEU A 64 -10.13 2.90 -5.57
CA LEU A 64 -10.48 3.29 -6.94
C LEU A 64 -11.99 3.39 -7.12
N ASN A 65 -12.43 4.45 -7.77
CA ASN A 65 -13.80 4.58 -8.26
C ASN A 65 -13.98 3.92 -9.62
N ASN A 66 -12.91 3.92 -10.41
CA ASN A 66 -12.86 3.27 -11.72
C ASN A 66 -11.40 2.88 -11.97
N TRP A 67 -11.10 2.34 -13.14
CA TRP A 67 -9.78 1.85 -13.45
C TRP A 67 -8.79 2.91 -13.96
N ASP A 68 -9.19 4.18 -14.06
CA ASP A 68 -8.35 5.23 -14.67
C ASP A 68 -7.03 5.42 -13.92
N HIS A 69 -7.08 5.50 -12.60
CA HIS A 69 -5.86 5.66 -11.81
C HIS A 69 -4.97 4.41 -11.86
N PHE A 70 -5.59 3.23 -11.93
CA PHE A 70 -4.81 2.00 -12.08
C PHE A 70 -4.10 1.95 -13.43
N GLU A 71 -4.78 2.37 -14.49
CA GLU A 71 -4.16 2.47 -15.81
C GLU A 71 -3.03 3.51 -15.82
N ALA A 72 -3.18 4.60 -15.07
CA ALA A 72 -2.11 5.59 -14.93
C ALA A 72 -0.88 4.98 -14.24
N ILE A 73 -1.08 4.13 -13.25
CA ILE A 73 0.01 3.40 -12.60
C ILE A 73 0.69 2.47 -13.61
N ARG A 74 -0.08 1.73 -14.39
CA ARG A 74 0.47 0.83 -15.42
C ARG A 74 1.26 1.58 -16.47
N ALA A 75 0.82 2.77 -16.83
CA ALA A 75 1.52 3.60 -17.81
C ALA A 75 2.80 4.20 -17.25
N SER A 76 2.88 4.40 -15.94
CA SER A 76 3.99 5.09 -15.29
C SER A 76 5.10 4.16 -14.81
N PHE A 77 4.80 2.89 -14.55
CA PHE A 77 5.76 1.95 -13.97
C PHE A 77 5.82 0.65 -14.76
N PRO A 78 7.02 0.07 -14.91
CA PRO A 78 7.14 -1.23 -15.59
C PRO A 78 6.46 -2.34 -14.80
N SER A 79 5.82 -3.26 -15.51
CA SER A 79 5.26 -4.46 -14.90
C SER A 79 6.36 -5.47 -14.57
N VAL A 80 6.18 -6.19 -13.46
CA VAL A 80 7.07 -7.27 -13.04
C VAL A 80 6.25 -8.56 -13.01
N GLY A 81 6.72 -9.58 -13.70
CA GLY A 81 6.00 -10.85 -13.76
C GLY A 81 4.75 -10.77 -14.63
N SER A 82 3.81 -11.69 -14.39
CA SER A 82 2.62 -11.84 -15.22
C SER A 82 1.30 -11.60 -14.48
N THR A 83 1.35 -11.16 -13.22
CA THR A 83 0.12 -11.01 -12.42
C THR A 83 -0.72 -9.82 -12.82
N GLY A 84 -0.11 -8.80 -13.43
CA GLY A 84 -0.81 -7.58 -13.82
C GLY A 84 -0.95 -6.54 -12.71
N HIS A 85 -0.50 -6.84 -11.49
CA HIS A 85 -0.59 -5.89 -10.36
C HIS A 85 0.74 -5.66 -9.66
N ARG A 86 1.83 -6.24 -10.15
CA ARG A 86 3.16 -6.02 -9.60
C ARG A 86 3.96 -5.10 -10.52
N PHE A 87 4.52 -4.06 -9.95
CA PHE A 87 5.24 -3.03 -10.70
C PHE A 87 6.59 -2.74 -10.06
N LEU A 88 7.54 -2.29 -10.88
CA LEU A 88 8.80 -1.77 -10.38
C LEU A 88 8.62 -0.28 -10.07
N ILE A 89 8.67 0.07 -8.79
CA ILE A 89 8.47 1.43 -8.31
C ILE A 89 9.62 1.77 -7.38
N ALA A 90 10.36 2.85 -7.69
CA ALA A 90 11.53 3.26 -6.91
C ALA A 90 12.53 2.11 -6.74
N ASP A 91 12.76 1.36 -7.81
CA ASP A 91 13.66 0.20 -7.85
C ASP A 91 13.25 -0.97 -6.96
N ARG A 92 11.96 -1.03 -6.60
CA ARG A 92 11.41 -2.11 -5.77
C ARG A 92 10.21 -2.74 -6.45
N ALA A 93 10.06 -4.05 -6.29
CA ALA A 93 8.85 -4.74 -6.73
C ALA A 93 7.74 -4.44 -5.72
N VAL A 94 6.65 -3.87 -6.21
CA VAL A 94 5.52 -3.44 -5.39
C VAL A 94 4.25 -4.05 -5.95
N ASP A 95 3.49 -4.71 -5.09
CA ASP A 95 2.15 -5.17 -5.43
C ASP A 95 1.17 -4.04 -5.19
N VAL A 96 0.47 -3.62 -6.24
CA VAL A 96 -0.56 -2.59 -6.16
C VAL A 96 -1.91 -3.26 -6.21
N ILE A 97 -2.67 -3.16 -5.14
CA ILE A 97 -3.90 -3.90 -4.96
C ILE A 97 -5.09 -2.96 -5.07
N PRO A 98 -5.85 -3.02 -6.18
CA PRO A 98 -7.03 -2.16 -6.35
C PRO A 98 -8.19 -2.63 -5.49
N PHE A 99 -8.93 -1.68 -4.92
CA PHE A 99 -10.14 -1.98 -4.16
C PHE A 99 -11.12 -0.82 -4.28
N GLY A 100 -12.28 -0.95 -3.65
CA GLY A 100 -13.32 0.08 -3.67
C GLY A 100 -14.40 -0.22 -4.67
N GLU A 101 -14.81 0.77 -5.44
CA GLU A 101 -15.92 0.60 -6.39
C GLU A 101 -15.60 -0.33 -7.55
N VAL A 102 -14.33 -0.62 -7.78
CA VAL A 102 -13.91 -1.58 -8.81
C VAL A 102 -14.09 -3.04 -8.37
N GLU A 103 -14.44 -3.28 -7.10
CA GLU A 103 -14.69 -4.64 -6.61
C GLU A 103 -15.90 -5.26 -7.29
N SER A 104 -15.76 -6.52 -7.71
CA SER A 104 -16.87 -7.27 -8.31
C SER A 104 -16.59 -8.77 -8.22
N PRO A 105 -17.34 -9.52 -7.40
CA PRO A 105 -18.28 -9.02 -6.37
C PRO A 105 -17.54 -8.30 -5.23
N THR A 106 -18.31 -7.69 -4.35
CA THR A 106 -17.73 -7.00 -3.18
C THR A 106 -16.74 -7.88 -2.45
N GLY A 107 -15.57 -7.33 -2.14
CA GLY A 107 -14.49 -8.06 -1.49
C GLY A 107 -13.51 -8.69 -2.47
N THR A 108 -13.71 -8.56 -3.76
CA THR A 108 -12.90 -9.19 -4.80
C THR A 108 -12.61 -8.21 -5.92
N THR A 109 -11.36 -8.14 -6.38
CA THR A 109 -11.00 -7.35 -7.55
C THR A 109 -10.22 -8.18 -8.56
N ARG A 110 -10.37 -7.81 -9.81
CA ARG A 110 -9.64 -8.40 -10.92
C ARG A 110 -9.42 -7.34 -11.98
N HIS A 111 -8.18 -7.01 -12.24
CA HIS A 111 -7.87 -6.14 -13.36
C HIS A 111 -7.83 -7.00 -14.63
N PRO A 112 -8.58 -6.63 -15.68
CA PRO A 112 -8.76 -7.49 -16.84
C PRO A 112 -7.49 -8.06 -17.46
N PRO A 113 -6.40 -7.28 -17.69
CA PRO A 113 -5.22 -7.87 -18.34
C PRO A 113 -4.53 -8.94 -17.51
N GLY A 114 -4.60 -8.86 -16.18
CA GLY A 114 -3.90 -9.81 -15.32
C GLY A 114 -4.71 -11.05 -15.00
N ASN A 115 -6.02 -10.95 -14.97
CA ASN A 115 -6.95 -12.02 -14.59
C ASN A 115 -6.74 -12.62 -13.21
N ASP A 116 -5.84 -12.08 -12.42
CA ASP A 116 -5.65 -12.56 -11.06
C ASP A 116 -6.74 -12.01 -10.17
N LEU A 117 -7.41 -12.95 -9.47
CA LEU A 117 -8.46 -12.59 -8.53
C LEU A 117 -7.83 -12.24 -7.20
N MET A 118 -8.08 -11.05 -6.71
CA MET A 118 -7.51 -10.58 -5.44
C MET A 118 -8.62 -10.45 -4.40
N ASN A 119 -8.34 -10.95 -3.20
CA ASN A 119 -9.23 -10.78 -2.07
C ASN A 119 -8.90 -9.47 -1.37
N VAL A 120 -9.84 -8.52 -1.42
CA VAL A 120 -9.69 -7.20 -0.80
C VAL A 120 -10.76 -6.98 0.28
N HIS A 121 -11.26 -8.06 0.86
CA HIS A 121 -12.29 -8.01 1.89
C HIS A 121 -11.82 -7.15 3.06
N GLY A 122 -12.63 -6.19 3.46
CA GLY A 122 -12.32 -5.31 4.57
C GLY A 122 -11.47 -4.09 4.24
N PHE A 123 -10.93 -3.96 3.02
CA PHE A 123 -10.08 -2.82 2.67
C PHE A 123 -10.87 -1.51 2.72
N THR A 124 -12.08 -1.49 2.17
CA THR A 124 -12.93 -0.30 2.22
C THR A 124 -13.29 0.06 3.67
N ASP A 125 -13.60 -0.93 4.48
CA ASP A 125 -13.90 -0.70 5.89
C ASP A 125 -12.69 -0.11 6.63
N ALA A 126 -11.49 -0.57 6.30
CA ALA A 126 -10.27 -0.05 6.90
C ALA A 126 -10.05 1.43 6.59
N THR A 127 -10.40 1.87 5.36
CA THR A 127 -10.27 3.28 5.00
C THR A 127 -11.36 4.15 5.61
N CYS A 128 -12.52 3.58 5.89
CA CYS A 128 -13.64 4.29 6.52
C CYS A 128 -13.57 4.26 8.02
N ALA A 129 -12.75 3.38 8.61
CA ALA A 129 -12.56 3.35 10.05
C ALA A 129 -12.00 4.68 10.52
N PRO A 130 -12.36 5.14 11.74
CA PRO A 130 -11.76 6.33 12.29
C PRO A 130 -10.25 6.10 12.32
N THR A 131 -9.58 6.74 11.40
CA THR A 131 -8.14 6.69 11.37
C THR A 131 -7.62 7.25 12.67
N PHE A 132 -6.76 6.51 13.32
CA PHE A 132 -5.95 7.08 14.35
C PHE A 132 -5.12 8.16 13.70
N SER A 133 -5.61 9.36 13.81
CA SER A 133 -4.86 10.52 13.42
C SER A 133 -3.98 10.85 14.63
N PRO A 134 -2.67 10.68 14.56
CA PRO A 134 -1.85 11.29 15.59
C PRO A 134 -2.21 12.75 15.54
N SER A 135 -2.75 13.22 16.65
CA SER A 135 -3.03 14.60 16.80
C SER A 135 -1.85 15.35 16.23
N PRO A 136 -2.04 16.21 15.21
CA PRO A 136 -0.98 17.10 14.84
C PRO A 136 -0.57 17.77 16.11
N ALA A 137 0.60 17.45 16.57
CA ALA A 137 1.07 18.01 17.80
C ALA A 137 0.65 19.46 17.80
N ALA A 138 -0.40 19.63 18.46
CA ALA A 138 -0.82 20.96 18.66
C ALA A 138 0.37 21.66 19.25
#